data_9b1624003217b86fed35221d76f72b2e
#
_entry.id   9b1624003217b86fed35221d76f72b2e
#
_cell.length_a   1.000
_cell.length_b   1.000
_cell.length_c   1.000
_cell.angle_alpha   90.00
_cell.angle_beta   90.00
_cell.angle_gamma   90.00
#
_symmetry.space_group_name_H-M   'P 1'
#
loop_
_entity.id
_entity.type
_entity.pdbx_description
1 polymer ?
#
loop_
_entity_poly.entity_id
_entity_poly.type
_entity_poly.pdbx_seq_one_letter_code
_entity_poly.pdbx_strand_id
1 'polypeptide(L)'
;MKKILLIALVSALCLGIQAMPKKKKDKKNKKAQVEKVDTVDVKTFSYLIGRLNTEGLVEYLARQKGVDPKYMAQFIEGFGKTELTEADLQAKARIAGTEIREDVSKRVMPNISKQMNDSVDLLNHDEFLRGFMEGIMGTESAISNDSAIKIVEKQMKYYQESMMERKYGANRKAGEEFLKANLKNKDVKQTASGLQYKVITKGEGASTTNTQRVKVHYEGRLIDGKVFDSSYKRGQPATFGVNQVIKGWTEALTMMP
;
A
#
# COMPACT_ATOMS: atom_id res chain seq x y z
N MET A 1 9.03 -13.38 -2.23
CA MET A 1 7.71 -13.47 -2.90
C MET A 1 7.78 -13.70 -4.42
N LYS A 2 8.97 -13.88 -5.03
CA LYS A 2 9.13 -14.09 -6.49
C LYS A 2 9.12 -15.57 -6.94
N LYS A 3 9.12 -16.53 -6.02
CA LYS A 3 9.07 -17.98 -6.36
C LYS A 3 7.66 -18.50 -6.69
N ILE A 4 6.63 -17.72 -6.43
CA ILE A 4 5.22 -18.14 -6.61
C ILE A 4 4.75 -17.95 -8.05
N LEU A 5 5.38 -17.07 -8.84
CA LEU A 5 4.91 -16.80 -10.22
C LEU A 5 5.28 -17.90 -11.21
N LEU A 6 6.41 -18.58 -11.04
CA LEU A 6 6.80 -19.70 -11.91
C LEU A 6 5.91 -20.93 -11.67
N ILE A 7 5.50 -21.15 -10.41
CA ILE A 7 4.56 -22.23 -10.04
C ILE A 7 3.15 -21.94 -10.54
N ALA A 8 2.75 -20.66 -10.62
CA ALA A 8 1.44 -20.28 -11.15
C ALA A 8 1.31 -20.49 -12.67
N LEU A 9 2.40 -20.38 -13.44
CA LEU A 9 2.37 -20.68 -14.88
C LEU A 9 2.17 -22.18 -15.15
N VAL A 10 2.77 -23.04 -14.33
CA VAL A 10 2.59 -24.50 -14.44
C VAL A 10 1.20 -24.93 -13.96
N SER A 11 0.63 -24.28 -12.94
CA SER A 11 -0.70 -24.60 -12.42
C SER A 11 -1.85 -24.09 -13.31
N ALA A 12 -1.66 -23.03 -14.09
CA ALA A 12 -2.69 -22.53 -14.99
C ALA A 12 -2.95 -23.46 -16.18
N LEU A 13 -1.93 -24.18 -16.65
CA LEU A 13 -2.10 -25.21 -17.70
C LEU A 13 -2.79 -26.48 -17.19
N CYS A 14 -2.65 -26.82 -15.91
CA CYS A 14 -3.36 -27.96 -15.31
C CYS A 14 -4.83 -27.66 -14.96
N LEU A 15 -5.24 -26.39 -14.82
CA LEU A 15 -6.61 -25.99 -14.47
C LEU A 15 -7.54 -25.84 -15.69
N GLY A 16 -7.01 -25.86 -16.91
CA GLY A 16 -7.81 -25.84 -18.14
C GLY A 16 -8.64 -27.10 -18.42
N ILE A 17 -8.45 -28.16 -17.64
CA ILE A 17 -9.16 -29.45 -17.80
C ILE A 17 -10.39 -29.58 -16.88
N GLN A 18 -10.65 -28.59 -15.99
CA GLN A 18 -11.76 -28.71 -15.02
C GLN A 18 -12.88 -27.67 -15.19
N ALA A 19 -13.33 -27.43 -16.39
CA ALA A 19 -14.58 -26.70 -16.59
C ALA A 19 -15.56 -27.49 -17.48
N MET A 20 -16.03 -28.63 -16.99
CA MET A 20 -17.29 -29.19 -17.52
C MET A 20 -18.43 -28.84 -16.56
N PRO A 21 -19.56 -28.31 -17.07
CA PRO A 21 -20.70 -27.94 -16.24
C PRO A 21 -21.38 -29.20 -15.68
N LYS A 22 -21.66 -29.17 -14.36
CA LYS A 22 -22.45 -30.22 -13.69
C LYS A 22 -23.85 -30.28 -14.30
N LYS A 23 -24.12 -31.28 -15.17
CA LYS A 23 -25.50 -31.66 -15.55
C LYS A 23 -26.13 -32.52 -14.45
N LYS A 24 -27.39 -32.19 -14.16
CA LYS A 24 -28.27 -32.90 -13.23
C LYS A 24 -28.33 -34.42 -13.54
N LYS A 25 -28.37 -35.22 -12.47
CA LYS A 25 -28.53 -36.67 -12.51
C LYS A 25 -29.86 -37.04 -13.14
N ASP A 26 -29.81 -37.63 -14.32
CA ASP A 26 -30.83 -38.58 -14.76
C ASP A 26 -30.20 -39.97 -14.84
N LYS A 27 -30.75 -40.85 -14.02
CA LYS A 27 -30.38 -42.28 -13.99
C LYS A 27 -30.86 -42.95 -15.26
N LYS A 28 -29.98 -43.25 -16.20
CA LYS A 28 -30.10 -44.38 -17.10
C LYS A 28 -28.70 -44.91 -17.42
N ASN A 29 -28.46 -46.15 -17.02
CA ASN A 29 -27.25 -46.93 -17.33
C ASN A 29 -27.02 -46.95 -18.86
N LYS A 30 -26.06 -46.14 -19.32
CA LYS A 30 -25.32 -46.42 -20.56
C LYS A 30 -23.86 -46.57 -20.15
N LYS A 31 -23.32 -47.79 -20.39
CA LYS A 31 -21.85 -47.99 -20.35
C LYS A 31 -21.23 -46.88 -21.21
N ALA A 32 -20.52 -45.97 -20.58
CA ALA A 32 -19.72 -45.02 -21.29
C ALA A 32 -18.63 -45.79 -22.03
N GLN A 33 -18.71 -45.88 -23.34
CA GLN A 33 -17.58 -46.25 -24.16
C GLN A 33 -16.51 -45.16 -23.89
N VAL A 34 -15.42 -45.58 -23.28
CA VAL A 34 -14.20 -44.73 -23.20
C VAL A 34 -13.74 -44.61 -24.66
N GLU A 35 -13.90 -43.40 -25.21
CA GLU A 35 -13.29 -43.06 -26.50
C GLU A 35 -11.81 -43.41 -26.41
N LYS A 36 -11.34 -44.21 -27.36
CA LYS A 36 -9.95 -44.62 -27.46
C LYS A 36 -9.17 -43.34 -27.82
N VAL A 37 -8.60 -42.71 -26.81
CA VAL A 37 -7.69 -41.57 -27.01
C VAL A 37 -6.40 -42.18 -27.57
N ASP A 38 -5.96 -41.72 -28.74
CA ASP A 38 -4.64 -42.05 -29.27
C ASP A 38 -3.60 -41.49 -28.31
N THR A 39 -3.00 -42.36 -27.51
CA THR A 39 -1.98 -42.00 -26.53
C THR A 39 -0.61 -42.04 -27.18
N VAL A 40 0.20 -41.00 -26.96
CA VAL A 40 1.62 -41.00 -27.30
C VAL A 40 2.41 -41.65 -26.15
N ASP A 41 3.62 -42.11 -26.46
CA ASP A 41 4.54 -42.60 -25.43
C ASP A 41 4.97 -41.49 -24.45
N VAL A 42 5.39 -41.90 -23.25
CA VAL A 42 5.77 -40.95 -22.17
C VAL A 42 6.91 -40.00 -22.59
N LYS A 43 7.83 -40.44 -23.41
CA LYS A 43 8.96 -39.62 -23.88
C LYS A 43 8.43 -38.51 -24.79
N THR A 44 7.61 -38.83 -25.77
CA THR A 44 6.97 -37.86 -26.67
C THR A 44 6.07 -36.92 -25.88
N PHE A 45 5.27 -37.41 -24.96
CA PHE A 45 4.42 -36.60 -24.11
C PHE A 45 5.23 -35.61 -23.25
N SER A 46 6.31 -36.06 -22.60
CA SER A 46 7.18 -35.22 -21.78
C SER A 46 7.85 -34.13 -22.61
N TYR A 47 8.31 -34.43 -23.81
CA TYR A 47 8.87 -33.46 -24.74
C TYR A 47 7.85 -32.38 -25.15
N LEU A 48 6.64 -32.79 -25.50
CA LEU A 48 5.58 -31.83 -25.89
C LEU A 48 5.17 -30.93 -24.73
N ILE A 49 5.01 -31.47 -23.54
CA ILE A 49 4.73 -30.67 -22.35
C ILE A 49 5.86 -29.67 -22.12
N GLY A 50 7.13 -30.08 -22.20
CA GLY A 50 8.28 -29.19 -22.08
C GLY A 50 8.21 -28.03 -23.04
N ARG A 51 7.92 -28.28 -24.32
CA ARG A 51 7.77 -27.25 -25.35
C ARG A 51 6.63 -26.30 -25.06
N LEU A 52 5.45 -26.81 -24.70
CA LEU A 52 4.28 -25.97 -24.42
C LEU A 52 4.48 -25.05 -23.21
N ASN A 53 5.31 -25.45 -22.24
CA ASN A 53 5.64 -24.60 -21.09
C ASN A 53 6.59 -23.44 -21.40
N THR A 54 7.07 -23.31 -22.63
CA THR A 54 7.88 -22.16 -23.07
C THR A 54 7.06 -21.06 -23.74
N GLU A 55 5.76 -21.25 -23.94
CA GLU A 55 4.89 -20.24 -24.55
C GLU A 55 4.90 -18.94 -23.71
N GLY A 56 5.20 -17.82 -24.35
CA GLY A 56 5.31 -16.51 -23.70
C GLY A 56 6.58 -16.31 -22.85
N LEU A 57 7.47 -17.32 -22.74
CA LEU A 57 8.66 -17.23 -21.88
C LEU A 57 9.65 -16.17 -22.37
N VAL A 58 9.85 -16.04 -23.67
CA VAL A 58 10.77 -15.04 -24.24
C VAL A 58 10.31 -13.63 -23.96
N GLU A 59 9.01 -13.35 -24.13
CA GLU A 59 8.40 -12.05 -23.80
C GLU A 59 8.46 -11.76 -22.29
N TYR A 60 8.24 -12.77 -21.46
CA TYR A 60 8.39 -12.64 -20.01
C TYR A 60 9.84 -12.30 -19.64
N LEU A 61 10.82 -13.00 -20.21
CA LEU A 61 12.24 -12.74 -19.96
C LEU A 61 12.61 -11.32 -20.36
N ALA A 62 12.17 -10.87 -21.54
CA ALA A 62 12.44 -9.52 -22.00
C ALA A 62 11.81 -8.44 -21.11
N ARG A 63 10.53 -8.58 -20.77
CA ARG A 63 9.77 -7.55 -20.05
C ARG A 63 10.00 -7.56 -18.54
N GLN A 64 10.14 -8.73 -17.94
CA GLN A 64 10.19 -8.88 -16.47
C GLN A 64 11.59 -9.14 -15.94
N LYS A 65 12.49 -9.68 -16.79
CA LYS A 65 13.86 -10.00 -16.40
C LYS A 65 14.91 -9.14 -17.11
N GLY A 66 14.48 -8.30 -18.06
CA GLY A 66 15.39 -7.45 -18.81
C GLY A 66 16.36 -8.23 -19.70
N VAL A 67 16.03 -9.47 -20.06
CA VAL A 67 16.87 -10.31 -20.93
C VAL A 67 16.54 -9.99 -22.38
N ASP A 68 17.47 -9.34 -23.08
CA ASP A 68 17.32 -9.06 -24.51
C ASP A 68 17.25 -10.40 -25.29
N PRO A 69 16.28 -10.57 -26.21
CA PRO A 69 16.12 -11.78 -27.01
C PRO A 69 17.39 -12.22 -27.77
N LYS A 70 18.29 -11.30 -28.10
CA LYS A 70 19.58 -11.66 -28.73
C LYS A 70 20.48 -12.52 -27.83
N TYR A 71 20.24 -12.57 -26.52
CA TYR A 71 21.00 -13.35 -25.55
C TYR A 71 20.35 -14.67 -25.16
N MET A 72 19.38 -15.17 -25.96
CA MET A 72 18.70 -16.45 -25.66
C MET A 72 19.65 -17.66 -25.70
N ALA A 73 20.73 -17.61 -26.48
CA ALA A 73 21.75 -18.67 -26.46
C ALA A 73 22.41 -18.80 -25.07
N GLN A 74 22.77 -17.67 -24.47
CA GLN A 74 23.34 -17.62 -23.11
C GLN A 74 22.32 -18.02 -22.03
N PHE A 75 21.03 -17.65 -22.23
CA PHE A 75 19.96 -18.11 -21.36
C PHE A 75 19.84 -19.64 -21.39
N ILE A 76 19.84 -20.26 -22.57
CA ILE A 76 19.75 -21.72 -22.74
C ILE A 76 20.98 -22.40 -22.14
N GLU A 77 22.18 -21.85 -22.34
CA GLU A 77 23.41 -22.34 -21.70
C GLU A 77 23.25 -22.36 -20.15
N GLY A 78 22.80 -21.25 -19.58
CA GLY A 78 22.58 -21.15 -18.14
C GLY A 78 21.45 -22.08 -17.64
N PHE A 79 20.39 -22.28 -18.44
CA PHE A 79 19.30 -23.20 -18.12
C PHE A 79 19.76 -24.66 -18.08
N GLY A 80 20.71 -25.03 -18.94
CA GLY A 80 21.28 -26.38 -19.00
C GLY A 80 22.29 -26.71 -17.90
N LYS A 81 22.76 -25.69 -17.13
CA LYS A 81 23.75 -25.92 -16.05
C LYS A 81 23.05 -26.50 -14.81
N THR A 82 23.56 -27.58 -14.27
CA THR A 82 23.15 -28.16 -12.99
C THR A 82 23.96 -27.60 -11.82
N GLU A 83 25.19 -27.16 -12.08
CA GLU A 83 26.08 -26.55 -11.11
C GLU A 83 26.63 -25.21 -11.65
N LEU A 84 26.84 -24.25 -10.76
CA LEU A 84 27.38 -22.93 -11.11
C LEU A 84 28.91 -22.93 -10.88
N THR A 85 29.61 -22.40 -11.86
CA THR A 85 31.05 -22.12 -11.71
C THR A 85 31.28 -20.84 -10.89
N GLU A 86 32.50 -20.62 -10.42
CA GLU A 86 32.89 -19.37 -9.74
C GLU A 86 32.58 -18.12 -10.61
N ALA A 87 32.82 -18.20 -11.91
CA ALA A 87 32.48 -17.12 -12.84
C ALA A 87 30.96 -16.84 -12.91
N ASP A 88 30.14 -17.90 -12.86
CA ASP A 88 28.68 -17.76 -12.82
C ASP A 88 28.22 -17.10 -11.51
N LEU A 89 28.82 -17.45 -10.37
CA LEU A 89 28.53 -16.84 -9.08
C LEU A 89 28.90 -15.36 -9.05
N GLN A 90 30.06 -15.00 -9.60
CA GLN A 90 30.49 -13.61 -9.72
C GLN A 90 29.57 -12.80 -10.66
N ALA A 91 29.17 -13.38 -11.80
CA ALA A 91 28.21 -12.76 -12.71
C ALA A 91 26.84 -12.52 -12.03
N LYS A 92 26.36 -13.52 -11.29
CA LYS A 92 25.12 -13.40 -10.50
C LYS A 92 25.22 -12.30 -9.44
N ALA A 93 26.35 -12.18 -8.75
CA ALA A 93 26.58 -11.10 -7.78
C ALA A 93 26.55 -9.72 -8.45
N ARG A 94 27.21 -9.56 -9.62
CA ARG A 94 27.19 -8.30 -10.38
C ARG A 94 25.76 -7.92 -10.83
N ILE A 95 25.01 -8.89 -11.36
CA ILE A 95 23.61 -8.66 -11.77
C ILE A 95 22.76 -8.25 -10.58
N ALA A 96 22.88 -8.95 -9.45
CA ALA A 96 22.18 -8.59 -8.23
C ALA A 96 22.50 -7.15 -7.76
N GLY A 97 23.78 -6.75 -7.87
CA GLY A 97 24.21 -5.38 -7.56
C GLY A 97 23.54 -4.33 -8.45
N THR A 98 23.43 -4.59 -9.76
CA THR A 98 22.73 -3.67 -10.68
C THR A 98 21.21 -3.60 -10.42
N GLU A 99 20.57 -4.74 -10.15
CA GLU A 99 19.15 -4.80 -9.78
C GLU A 99 18.85 -4.02 -8.49
N ILE A 100 19.68 -4.18 -7.47
CA ILE A 100 19.56 -3.45 -6.21
C ILE A 100 19.81 -1.95 -6.43
N ARG A 101 20.81 -1.59 -7.21
CA ARG A 101 21.09 -0.19 -7.56
C ARG A 101 19.87 0.47 -8.24
N GLU A 102 19.26 -0.25 -9.17
CA GLU A 102 18.07 0.23 -9.88
C GLU A 102 16.88 0.43 -8.92
N ASP A 103 16.63 -0.54 -8.03
CA ASP A 103 15.56 -0.47 -7.03
C ASP A 103 15.79 0.68 -6.04
N VAL A 104 17.01 0.83 -5.55
CA VAL A 104 17.41 1.95 -4.69
C VAL A 104 17.18 3.29 -5.36
N SER A 105 17.61 3.44 -6.62
CA SER A 105 17.50 4.70 -7.35
C SER A 105 16.06 5.04 -7.75
N LYS A 106 15.26 4.06 -8.15
CA LYS A 106 13.88 4.30 -8.65
C LYS A 106 12.81 4.26 -7.58
N ARG A 107 13.07 3.64 -6.44
CA ARG A 107 12.06 3.45 -5.40
C ARG A 107 12.48 3.96 -4.03
N VAL A 108 13.66 3.55 -3.55
CA VAL A 108 14.07 3.86 -2.16
C VAL A 108 14.39 5.34 -2.00
N MET A 109 15.31 5.87 -2.81
CA MET A 109 15.70 7.29 -2.72
C MET A 109 14.54 8.26 -2.97
N PRO A 110 13.68 8.09 -4.02
CA PRO A 110 12.53 8.96 -4.20
C PRO A 110 11.53 8.92 -3.04
N ASN A 111 11.33 7.76 -2.41
CA ASN A 111 10.45 7.66 -1.25
C ASN A 111 11.01 8.39 -0.04
N ILE A 112 12.32 8.29 0.21
CA ILE A 112 12.99 9.02 1.30
C ILE A 112 12.91 10.52 1.02
N SER A 113 13.28 10.95 -0.19
CA SER A 113 13.21 12.35 -0.60
C SER A 113 11.82 12.94 -0.40
N LYS A 114 10.77 12.22 -0.81
CA LYS A 114 9.38 12.63 -0.61
C LYS A 114 8.98 12.75 0.87
N GLN A 115 9.55 11.92 1.75
CA GLN A 115 9.32 12.03 3.19
C GLN A 115 10.06 13.23 3.81
N MET A 116 11.19 13.63 3.23
CA MET A 116 11.91 14.84 3.64
C MET A 116 11.22 16.11 3.13
N ASN A 117 10.77 16.09 1.89
CA ASN A 117 10.07 17.22 1.26
C ASN A 117 9.23 16.71 0.06
N ASP A 118 7.95 17.09 0.02
CA ASP A 118 7.02 16.66 -1.03
C ASP A 118 7.13 17.46 -2.34
N SER A 119 7.92 18.54 -2.35
CA SER A 119 8.01 19.48 -3.47
C SER A 119 9.41 19.59 -4.07
N VAL A 120 10.46 19.32 -3.29
CA VAL A 120 11.86 19.44 -3.70
C VAL A 120 12.64 18.25 -3.21
N ASP A 121 13.47 17.68 -4.07
CA ASP A 121 14.41 16.63 -3.67
C ASP A 121 15.56 17.24 -2.85
N LEU A 122 15.59 16.89 -1.56
CA LEU A 122 16.62 17.33 -0.61
C LEU A 122 17.67 16.24 -0.36
N LEU A 123 17.47 15.02 -0.90
CA LEU A 123 18.40 13.92 -0.70
C LEU A 123 19.64 14.11 -1.59
N ASN A 124 20.82 14.08 -0.99
CA ASN A 124 22.05 13.97 -1.75
C ASN A 124 22.25 12.52 -2.20
N HIS A 125 22.00 12.27 -3.47
CA HIS A 125 22.01 10.93 -4.05
C HIS A 125 23.40 10.27 -4.01
N ASP A 126 24.45 11.04 -4.27
CA ASP A 126 25.81 10.51 -4.30
C ASP A 126 26.29 10.10 -2.90
N GLU A 127 26.00 10.94 -1.90
CA GLU A 127 26.31 10.62 -0.51
C GLU A 127 25.47 9.43 0.01
N PHE A 128 24.21 9.35 -0.38
CA PHE A 128 23.37 8.20 -0.04
C PHE A 128 23.98 6.91 -0.59
N LEU A 129 24.37 6.91 -1.86
CA LEU A 129 24.96 5.73 -2.51
C LEU A 129 26.34 5.38 -1.96
N ARG A 130 27.14 6.39 -1.61
CA ARG A 130 28.43 6.19 -0.95
C ARG A 130 28.22 5.48 0.39
N GLY A 131 27.34 6.01 1.24
CA GLY A 131 27.02 5.40 2.53
C GLY A 131 26.40 3.99 2.39
N PHE A 132 25.58 3.77 1.36
CA PHE A 132 25.00 2.45 1.06
C PHE A 132 26.10 1.43 0.70
N MET A 133 27.06 1.79 -0.16
CA MET A 133 28.19 0.93 -0.53
C MET A 133 29.13 0.65 0.64
N GLU A 134 29.47 1.67 1.42
CA GLU A 134 30.31 1.51 2.62
C GLU A 134 29.64 0.58 3.65
N GLY A 135 28.32 0.71 3.82
CA GLY A 135 27.55 -0.17 4.70
C GLY A 135 27.56 -1.64 4.24
N ILE A 136 27.46 -1.92 2.93
CA ILE A 136 27.58 -3.29 2.38
C ILE A 136 28.98 -3.85 2.61
N MET A 137 30.02 -3.04 2.47
CA MET A 137 31.42 -3.46 2.67
C MET A 137 31.80 -3.61 4.15
N GLY A 138 30.92 -3.20 5.07
CA GLY A 138 31.25 -3.20 6.50
C GLY A 138 32.35 -2.20 6.89
N THR A 139 32.54 -1.15 6.10
CA THR A 139 33.53 -0.10 6.37
C THR A 139 33.18 0.62 7.68
N GLU A 140 34.17 0.80 8.56
CA GLU A 140 33.96 1.53 9.80
C GLU A 140 33.55 2.98 9.49
N SER A 141 32.48 3.43 10.13
CA SER A 141 32.01 4.82 10.10
C SER A 141 32.49 5.56 11.33
N ALA A 142 32.80 6.86 11.16
CA ALA A 142 33.07 7.75 12.29
C ALA A 142 31.85 7.92 13.22
N ILE A 143 30.64 7.60 12.74
CA ILE A 143 29.39 7.64 13.49
C ILE A 143 28.93 6.21 13.70
N SER A 144 28.78 5.79 14.96
CA SER A 144 28.24 4.46 15.29
C SER A 144 26.81 4.29 14.76
N ASN A 145 26.40 3.06 14.45
CA ASN A 145 25.05 2.76 13.96
C ASN A 145 23.96 3.26 14.93
N ASP A 146 24.14 3.11 16.24
CA ASP A 146 23.18 3.60 17.24
C ASP A 146 23.04 5.13 17.23
N SER A 147 24.16 5.84 17.01
CA SER A 147 24.16 7.30 16.87
C SER A 147 23.52 7.71 15.55
N ALA A 148 23.84 7.01 14.46
CA ALA A 148 23.26 7.25 13.15
C ALA A 148 21.73 7.11 13.16
N ILE A 149 21.19 6.07 13.78
CA ILE A 149 19.74 5.87 13.95
C ILE A 149 19.11 7.09 14.63
N LYS A 150 19.64 7.51 15.78
CA LYS A 150 19.10 8.67 16.53
C LYS A 150 19.16 9.97 15.74
N ILE A 151 20.24 10.17 15.00
CA ILE A 151 20.39 11.37 14.14
C ILE A 151 19.35 11.35 13.02
N VAL A 152 19.21 10.21 12.34
CA VAL A 152 18.26 10.05 11.23
C VAL A 152 16.81 10.23 11.72
N GLU A 153 16.43 9.58 12.82
CA GLU A 153 15.08 9.73 13.40
C GLU A 153 14.76 11.18 13.76
N LYS A 154 15.70 11.87 14.43
CA LYS A 154 15.52 13.28 14.79
C LYS A 154 15.40 14.17 13.55
N GLN A 155 16.23 13.94 12.55
CA GLN A 155 16.23 14.74 11.32
C GLN A 155 14.97 14.47 10.47
N MET A 156 14.53 13.22 10.37
CA MET A 156 13.29 12.88 9.66
C MET A 156 12.07 13.49 10.35
N LYS A 157 12.02 13.47 11.67
CA LYS A 157 10.96 14.15 12.44
C LYS A 157 10.93 15.66 12.13
N TYR A 158 12.09 16.32 12.12
CA TYR A 158 12.19 17.72 11.75
C TYR A 158 11.65 18.00 10.33
N TYR A 159 12.02 17.18 9.35
CA TYR A 159 11.50 17.33 7.99
C TYR A 159 9.99 17.16 7.94
N GLN A 160 9.44 16.14 8.61
CA GLN A 160 8.00 15.91 8.66
C GLN A 160 7.25 17.07 9.33
N GLU A 161 7.73 17.57 10.47
CA GLU A 161 7.15 18.71 11.17
C GLU A 161 7.21 19.98 10.32
N SER A 162 8.34 20.25 9.66
CA SER A 162 8.52 21.39 8.75
C SER A 162 7.58 21.31 7.54
N MET A 163 7.40 20.12 6.98
CA MET A 163 6.49 19.89 5.87
C MET A 163 5.03 20.10 6.30
N MET A 164 4.64 19.57 7.46
CA MET A 164 3.31 19.77 8.04
C MET A 164 3.02 21.24 8.34
N GLU A 165 4.00 21.96 8.92
CA GLU A 165 3.87 23.39 9.19
C GLU A 165 3.71 24.20 7.90
N ARG A 166 4.52 23.91 6.89
CA ARG A 166 4.42 24.56 5.57
C ARG A 166 3.07 24.31 4.89
N LYS A 167 2.55 23.10 5.00
CA LYS A 167 1.32 22.69 4.32
C LYS A 167 0.05 23.12 5.07
N TYR A 168 0.07 23.07 6.39
CA TYR A 168 -1.11 23.23 7.21
C TYR A 168 -1.00 24.32 8.28
N GLY A 169 0.18 24.93 8.46
CA GLY A 169 0.43 25.91 9.52
C GLY A 169 -0.49 27.12 9.44
N ALA A 170 -0.72 27.64 8.24
CA ALA A 170 -1.64 28.77 8.04
C ALA A 170 -3.08 28.39 8.44
N ASN A 171 -3.54 27.20 8.05
CA ASN A 171 -4.88 26.70 8.40
C ASN A 171 -5.00 26.44 9.92
N ARG A 172 -3.97 25.86 10.54
CA ARG A 172 -3.91 25.67 11.99
C ARG A 172 -4.00 26.98 12.73
N LYS A 173 -3.19 27.99 12.33
CA LYS A 173 -3.20 29.31 12.92
C LYS A 173 -4.57 30.00 12.79
N ALA A 174 -5.18 29.93 11.62
CA ALA A 174 -6.53 30.47 11.39
C ALA A 174 -7.57 29.77 12.29
N GLY A 175 -7.47 28.46 12.47
CA GLY A 175 -8.33 27.70 13.38
C GLY A 175 -8.16 28.12 14.84
N GLU A 176 -6.91 28.29 15.30
CA GLU A 176 -6.61 28.76 16.66
C GLU A 176 -7.14 30.17 16.92
N GLU A 177 -6.97 31.08 15.95
CA GLU A 177 -7.50 32.45 16.03
C GLU A 177 -9.04 32.45 16.06
N PHE A 178 -9.67 31.63 15.22
CA PHE A 178 -11.12 31.44 15.24
C PHE A 178 -11.61 30.97 16.60
N LEU A 179 -11.01 29.95 17.18
CA LEU A 179 -11.40 29.41 18.51
C LEU A 179 -11.23 30.48 19.61
N LYS A 180 -10.12 31.23 19.59
CA LYS A 180 -9.91 32.34 20.54
C LYS A 180 -10.97 33.44 20.38
N ALA A 181 -11.32 33.80 19.15
CA ALA A 181 -12.36 34.79 18.89
C ALA A 181 -13.76 34.29 19.29
N ASN A 182 -14.05 33.03 19.03
CA ASN A 182 -15.35 32.42 19.32
C ASN A 182 -15.63 32.35 20.82
N LEU A 183 -14.62 32.16 21.68
CA LEU A 183 -14.77 32.21 23.14
C LEU A 183 -15.13 33.58 23.71
N LYS A 184 -14.99 34.64 22.94
CA LYS A 184 -15.48 35.98 23.36
C LYS A 184 -17.00 36.07 23.31
N ASN A 185 -17.66 35.15 22.62
CA ASN A 185 -19.12 35.05 22.59
C ASN A 185 -19.61 34.40 23.90
N LYS A 186 -20.45 35.16 24.64
CA LYS A 186 -20.96 34.72 25.94
C LYS A 186 -21.80 33.44 25.90
N ASP A 187 -22.36 33.11 24.74
CA ASP A 187 -23.18 31.90 24.54
C ASP A 187 -22.33 30.66 24.29
N VAL A 188 -21.04 30.82 23.98
CA VAL A 188 -20.14 29.72 23.70
C VAL A 188 -19.49 29.23 24.98
N LYS A 189 -19.53 27.93 25.16
CA LYS A 189 -18.86 27.21 26.26
C LYS A 189 -17.74 26.34 25.72
N GLN A 190 -16.77 26.03 26.56
CA GLN A 190 -15.69 25.12 26.23
C GLN A 190 -15.58 24.01 27.26
N THR A 191 -15.37 22.78 26.78
CA THR A 191 -15.09 21.62 27.63
C THR A 191 -13.59 21.53 27.96
N ALA A 192 -13.25 20.62 28.86
CA ALA A 192 -11.85 20.33 29.20
C ALA A 192 -11.02 19.80 28.02
N SER A 193 -11.66 19.16 27.02
CA SER A 193 -11.00 18.70 25.79
C SER A 193 -10.72 19.81 24.79
N GLY A 194 -11.27 21.03 25.02
CA GLY A 194 -11.18 22.14 24.08
C GLY A 194 -12.34 22.23 23.09
N LEU A 195 -13.32 21.32 23.16
CA LEU A 195 -14.54 21.40 22.33
C LEU A 195 -15.31 22.64 22.71
N GLN A 196 -15.60 23.49 21.72
CA GLN A 196 -16.45 24.66 21.90
C GLN A 196 -17.86 24.36 21.38
N TYR A 197 -18.88 24.74 22.16
CA TYR A 197 -20.27 24.48 21.81
C TYR A 197 -21.18 25.62 22.26
N LYS A 198 -22.32 25.75 21.58
CA LYS A 198 -23.42 26.66 21.94
C LYS A 198 -24.72 25.86 21.90
N VAL A 199 -25.48 25.93 22.98
CA VAL A 199 -26.82 25.34 23.02
C VAL A 199 -27.80 26.30 22.35
N ILE A 200 -28.42 25.87 21.26
CA ILE A 200 -29.43 26.65 20.54
C ILE A 200 -30.80 26.44 21.15
N THR A 201 -31.17 25.18 21.42
CA THR A 201 -32.41 24.79 22.07
C THR A 201 -32.06 23.78 23.16
N LYS A 202 -32.55 23.99 24.38
CA LYS A 202 -32.35 23.05 25.46
C LYS A 202 -33.22 21.83 25.23
N GLY A 203 -32.63 20.64 25.21
CA GLY A 203 -33.34 19.38 25.13
C GLY A 203 -33.83 18.91 26.52
N GLU A 204 -34.71 17.94 26.50
CA GLU A 204 -35.28 17.28 27.68
C GLU A 204 -35.10 15.77 27.54
N GLY A 205 -34.75 15.09 28.62
CA GLY A 205 -34.57 13.64 28.64
C GLY A 205 -33.20 13.18 29.03
N ALA A 206 -32.88 11.90 28.81
CA ALA A 206 -31.61 11.31 29.10
C ALA A 206 -30.61 11.53 27.97
N SER A 207 -29.38 11.91 28.30
CA SER A 207 -28.28 12.00 27.33
C SER A 207 -27.91 10.64 26.77
N THR A 208 -27.38 10.62 25.56
CA THR A 208 -26.93 9.38 24.90
C THR A 208 -25.65 8.84 25.52
N THR A 209 -25.45 7.54 25.39
CA THR A 209 -24.20 6.86 25.78
C THR A 209 -23.32 6.51 24.58
N ASN A 210 -22.04 6.27 24.80
CA ASN A 210 -21.07 5.92 23.75
C ASN A 210 -21.44 4.70 22.91
N THR A 211 -22.25 3.79 23.43
CA THR A 211 -22.62 2.53 22.75
C THR A 211 -23.93 2.64 21.95
N GLN A 212 -24.62 3.76 22.06
CA GLN A 212 -25.90 3.99 21.40
C GLN A 212 -25.74 4.49 19.97
N ARG A 213 -26.84 4.45 19.24
CA ARG A 213 -26.98 5.06 17.91
C ARG A 213 -27.91 6.25 18.00
N VAL A 214 -27.57 7.29 17.25
CA VAL A 214 -28.37 8.52 17.19
C VAL A 214 -28.79 8.78 15.73
N LYS A 215 -29.99 9.34 15.56
CA LYS A 215 -30.51 9.81 14.29
C LYS A 215 -30.58 11.33 14.33
N VAL A 216 -29.76 12.01 13.55
CA VAL A 216 -29.56 13.46 13.65
C VAL A 216 -29.63 14.14 12.27
N HIS A 217 -30.11 15.36 12.26
CA HIS A 217 -29.80 16.30 11.21
C HIS A 217 -28.54 17.08 11.59
N TYR A 218 -27.66 17.32 10.62
CA TYR A 218 -26.45 18.09 10.83
C TYR A 218 -26.03 18.85 9.57
N GLU A 219 -25.23 19.86 9.78
CA GLU A 219 -24.51 20.56 8.73
C GLU A 219 -23.08 20.87 9.20
N GLY A 220 -22.10 20.42 8.43
CA GLY A 220 -20.68 20.67 8.64
C GLY A 220 -20.21 21.85 7.79
N ARG A 221 -19.58 22.85 8.45
CA ARG A 221 -19.02 24.03 7.80
C ARG A 221 -17.55 24.21 8.16
N LEU A 222 -16.79 24.71 7.21
CA LEU A 222 -15.44 25.23 7.48
C LEU A 222 -15.54 26.60 8.13
N ILE A 223 -14.42 27.12 8.66
CA ILE A 223 -14.36 28.44 9.31
C ILE A 223 -14.68 29.60 8.36
N ASP A 224 -14.52 29.41 7.05
CA ASP A 224 -14.90 30.34 5.99
C ASP A 224 -16.41 30.29 5.65
N GLY A 225 -17.18 29.43 6.34
CA GLY A 225 -18.61 29.23 6.13
C GLY A 225 -18.96 28.21 5.05
N LYS A 226 -18.00 27.67 4.31
CA LYS A 226 -18.24 26.68 3.25
C LYS A 226 -18.80 25.38 3.84
N VAL A 227 -20.00 25.00 3.40
CA VAL A 227 -20.63 23.73 3.78
C VAL A 227 -19.93 22.58 3.05
N PHE A 228 -19.33 21.66 3.79
CA PHE A 228 -18.69 20.46 3.24
C PHE A 228 -19.56 19.20 3.35
N ASP A 229 -20.50 19.17 4.31
CA ASP A 229 -21.46 18.08 4.44
C ASP A 229 -22.77 18.57 5.10
N SER A 230 -23.92 18.04 4.67
CA SER A 230 -25.24 18.43 5.20
C SER A 230 -26.27 17.33 4.98
N SER A 231 -26.87 16.86 6.04
CA SER A 231 -28.02 15.96 6.00
C SER A 231 -29.30 16.67 5.50
N TYR A 232 -29.38 17.99 5.71
CA TYR A 232 -30.49 18.80 5.18
C TYR A 232 -30.46 18.83 3.65
N LYS A 233 -29.30 18.98 3.04
CA LYS A 233 -29.15 18.91 1.57
C LYS A 233 -29.53 17.54 1.00
N ARG A 234 -29.38 16.47 1.77
CA ARG A 234 -29.79 15.12 1.39
C ARG A 234 -31.29 14.85 1.65
N GLY A 235 -32.00 15.76 2.29
CA GLY A 235 -33.44 15.63 2.58
C GLY A 235 -33.77 14.60 3.68
N GLN A 236 -32.79 14.01 4.36
CA GLN A 236 -33.01 12.98 5.38
C GLN A 236 -31.94 13.00 6.46
N PRO A 237 -32.31 12.68 7.74
CA PRO A 237 -31.37 12.58 8.82
C PRO A 237 -30.41 11.39 8.63
N ALA A 238 -29.22 11.49 9.20
CA ALA A 238 -28.25 10.42 9.20
C ALA A 238 -28.23 9.69 10.55
N THR A 239 -27.93 8.39 10.52
CA THR A 239 -27.85 7.55 11.72
C THR A 239 -26.38 7.13 11.96
N PHE A 240 -25.85 7.47 13.13
CA PHE A 240 -24.48 7.19 13.51
C PHE A 240 -24.41 6.38 14.81
N GLY A 241 -23.38 5.54 14.96
CA GLY A 241 -22.92 5.07 16.28
C GLY A 241 -22.17 6.21 16.96
N VAL A 242 -22.47 6.50 18.23
CA VAL A 242 -21.88 7.62 18.97
C VAL A 242 -20.34 7.50 19.05
N ASN A 243 -19.81 6.28 19.13
CA ASN A 243 -18.37 6.01 19.13
C ASN A 243 -17.74 5.84 17.73
N GLN A 244 -18.51 6.01 16.66
CA GLN A 244 -18.06 5.82 15.28
C GLN A 244 -17.91 7.14 14.50
N VAL A 245 -17.87 8.25 15.20
CA VAL A 245 -17.71 9.60 14.67
C VAL A 245 -16.44 10.25 15.22
N ILE A 246 -16.07 11.44 14.75
CA ILE A 246 -14.90 12.17 15.27
C ILE A 246 -15.08 12.51 16.76
N LYS A 247 -13.98 12.62 17.48
CA LYS A 247 -13.99 12.78 18.96
C LYS A 247 -14.89 13.91 19.45
N GLY A 248 -14.84 15.07 18.81
CA GLY A 248 -15.70 16.20 19.19
C GLY A 248 -17.21 15.91 19.01
N TRP A 249 -17.59 15.10 18.01
CA TRP A 249 -18.96 14.65 17.86
C TRP A 249 -19.37 13.67 18.95
N THR A 250 -18.55 12.68 19.25
CA THR A 250 -18.80 11.74 20.36
C THR A 250 -19.06 12.51 21.65
N GLU A 251 -18.19 13.47 21.98
CA GLU A 251 -18.33 14.30 23.15
C GLU A 251 -19.62 15.14 23.12
N ALA A 252 -19.88 15.84 22.03
CA ALA A 252 -21.09 16.65 21.89
C ALA A 252 -22.37 15.81 22.00
N LEU A 253 -22.45 14.68 21.31
CA LEU A 253 -23.63 13.80 21.33
C LEU A 253 -23.92 13.21 22.72
N THR A 254 -22.88 12.90 23.49
CA THR A 254 -23.07 12.42 24.86
C THR A 254 -23.48 13.51 25.88
N MET A 255 -23.33 14.78 25.51
CA MET A 255 -23.78 15.93 26.29
C MET A 255 -25.25 16.34 25.95
N MET A 256 -25.78 15.85 24.84
CA MET A 256 -27.13 16.22 24.37
C MET A 256 -28.17 15.28 25.00
N PRO A 257 -29.20 15.83 25.70
CA PRO A 257 -30.35 15.05 26.14
C PRO A 257 -31.27 14.69 24.98
#